data_ea031e13613bb4e305e274f9c5df2a8a
#
_entry.id   ea031e13613bb4e305e274f9c5df2a8a
#
_cell.length_a   1.000
_cell.length_b   1.000
_cell.length_c   1.000
_cell.angle_alpha   90.00
_cell.angle_beta   90.00
_cell.angle_gamma   90.00
#
_symmetry.space_group_name_H-M   'P 1'
#
loop_
_entity.id
_entity.type
_entity.pdbx_description
1 polymer ?
#
loop_
_entity_poly.entity_id
_entity_poly.type
_entity_poly.pdbx_seq_one_letter_code
_entity_poly.pdbx_strand_id
1 'polypeptide(L)'
;MYKELVISIIIVTSIFVLDYITQKYTDNVINEAIQDLNTIKIALKERKEEEEGLNEEENETEEQNEIEEQNETIEQNEIEEQNETEETNENENEEEIEKLDEDEKILKQASENYEKWLKYHKRLAFYIEHNELEKVETNYVAGKSFIENAKYEDAMSEVEKTIYVLQHINDKYSVNLENIF
;
A
#
# COMPACT_ATOMS: atom_id res chain seq x y z
N MET A 1 8.82 -6.00 -58.42
CA MET A 1 7.94 -4.90 -57.96
C MET A 1 6.87 -5.38 -56.97
N TYR A 2 5.91 -6.26 -57.33
CA TYR A 2 4.87 -6.72 -56.38
C TYR A 2 5.39 -7.48 -55.14
N LYS A 3 6.45 -8.27 -55.28
CA LYS A 3 6.99 -9.01 -54.13
C LYS A 3 7.59 -8.08 -53.09
N GLU A 4 8.27 -7.03 -53.46
CA GLU A 4 8.85 -6.04 -52.55
C GLU A 4 7.76 -5.23 -51.82
N LEU A 5 6.69 -4.88 -52.54
CA LEU A 5 5.55 -4.21 -51.96
C LEU A 5 4.83 -5.09 -50.93
N VAL A 6 4.62 -6.38 -51.20
CA VAL A 6 4.03 -7.34 -50.26
C VAL A 6 4.89 -7.50 -49.01
N ILE A 7 6.20 -7.62 -49.17
CA ILE A 7 7.13 -7.72 -48.03
C ILE A 7 7.06 -6.44 -47.17
N SER A 8 7.03 -5.27 -47.78
CA SER A 8 6.92 -4.00 -47.09
C SER A 8 5.61 -3.91 -46.26
N ILE A 9 4.49 -4.31 -46.83
CA ILE A 9 3.19 -4.34 -46.13
C ILE A 9 3.25 -5.30 -44.94
N ILE A 10 3.83 -6.49 -45.08
CA ILE A 10 3.97 -7.48 -43.99
C ILE A 10 4.79 -6.87 -42.84
N ILE A 11 5.91 -6.23 -43.14
CA ILE A 11 6.78 -5.63 -42.12
C ILE A 11 6.02 -4.52 -41.37
N VAL A 12 5.36 -3.61 -42.07
CA VAL A 12 4.60 -2.51 -41.50
C VAL A 12 3.47 -3.06 -40.61
N THR A 13 2.72 -4.02 -41.11
CA THR A 13 1.63 -4.65 -40.35
C THR A 13 2.17 -5.35 -39.08
N SER A 14 3.31 -6.02 -39.18
CA SER A 14 3.94 -6.68 -38.04
C SER A 14 4.35 -5.68 -36.94
N ILE A 15 4.82 -4.49 -37.31
CA ILE A 15 5.17 -3.43 -36.34
C ILE A 15 3.91 -2.97 -35.59
N PHE A 16 2.81 -2.70 -36.30
CA PHE A 16 1.55 -2.30 -35.65
C PHE A 16 0.99 -3.39 -34.70
N VAL A 17 1.09 -4.65 -35.10
CA VAL A 17 0.64 -5.77 -34.26
C VAL A 17 1.50 -5.88 -33.00
N LEU A 18 2.81 -5.75 -33.12
CA LEU A 18 3.72 -5.76 -31.97
C LEU A 18 3.45 -4.60 -31.00
N ASP A 19 3.26 -3.40 -31.57
CA ASP A 19 2.93 -2.21 -30.79
C ASP A 19 1.62 -2.42 -30.01
N TYR A 20 0.57 -2.86 -30.67
CA TYR A 20 -0.72 -3.17 -30.03
C TYR A 20 -0.60 -4.22 -28.90
N ILE A 21 0.16 -5.28 -29.12
CA ILE A 21 0.37 -6.34 -28.11
C ILE A 21 1.12 -5.77 -26.91
N THR A 22 2.16 -4.96 -27.15
CA THR A 22 2.95 -4.34 -26.09
C THR A 22 2.12 -3.39 -25.24
N GLN A 23 1.31 -2.53 -25.86
CA GLN A 23 0.41 -1.64 -25.15
C GLN A 23 -0.60 -2.40 -24.28
N LYS A 24 -1.30 -3.35 -24.88
CA LYS A 24 -2.29 -4.15 -24.16
C LYS A 24 -1.67 -4.89 -22.96
N TYR A 25 -0.43 -5.37 -23.12
CA TYR A 25 0.30 -5.99 -22.01
C TYR A 25 0.61 -4.98 -20.92
N THR A 26 1.10 -3.78 -21.29
CA THR A 26 1.40 -2.69 -20.36
C THR A 26 0.17 -2.28 -19.57
N ASP A 27 -0.93 -1.99 -20.26
CA ASP A 27 -2.20 -1.62 -19.64
C ASP A 27 -2.69 -2.65 -18.62
N ASN A 28 -2.65 -3.92 -18.98
CA ASN A 28 -3.08 -5.00 -18.08
C ASN A 28 -2.22 -5.08 -16.84
N VAL A 29 -0.89 -5.05 -17.00
CA VAL A 29 0.07 -5.15 -15.90
C VAL A 29 -0.02 -3.96 -14.96
N ILE A 30 -0.11 -2.76 -15.51
CA ILE A 30 -0.19 -1.54 -14.69
C ILE A 30 -1.52 -1.48 -13.95
N ASN A 31 -2.64 -1.77 -14.61
CA ASN A 31 -3.94 -1.77 -13.97
C ASN A 31 -4.02 -2.85 -12.85
N GLU A 32 -3.43 -4.01 -13.06
CA GLU A 32 -3.34 -5.05 -12.03
C GLU A 32 -2.50 -4.58 -10.83
N ALA A 33 -1.34 -3.97 -11.06
CA ALA A 33 -0.50 -3.42 -10.01
C ALA A 33 -1.20 -2.30 -9.22
N ILE A 34 -1.91 -1.41 -9.91
CA ILE A 34 -2.70 -0.35 -9.27
C ILE A 34 -3.84 -0.93 -8.42
N GLN A 35 -4.51 -1.97 -8.89
CA GLN A 35 -5.58 -2.63 -8.14
C GLN A 35 -5.03 -3.28 -6.85
N ASP A 36 -3.91 -3.99 -6.95
CA ASP A 36 -3.25 -4.62 -5.81
C ASP A 36 -2.81 -3.56 -4.79
N LEU A 37 -2.23 -2.43 -5.24
CA LEU A 37 -1.83 -1.31 -4.40
C LEU A 37 -3.01 -0.62 -3.71
N ASN A 38 -4.15 -0.47 -4.39
CA ASN A 38 -5.36 0.08 -3.77
C ASN A 38 -5.89 -0.83 -2.66
N THR A 39 -5.75 -2.15 -2.79
CA THR A 39 -6.12 -3.09 -1.72
C THR A 39 -5.23 -2.90 -0.49
N ILE A 40 -3.91 -2.75 -0.67
CA ILE A 40 -2.97 -2.45 0.41
C ILE A 40 -3.30 -1.09 1.06
N LYS A 41 -3.60 -0.07 0.25
CA LYS A 41 -3.96 1.26 0.75
C LYS A 41 -5.20 1.23 1.64
N ILE A 42 -6.21 0.45 1.27
CA ILE A 42 -7.43 0.29 2.09
C ILE A 42 -7.08 -0.36 3.42
N ALA A 43 -6.33 -1.45 3.41
CA ALA A 43 -5.92 -2.14 4.64
C ALA A 43 -5.07 -1.24 5.57
N LEU A 44 -4.14 -0.45 5.01
CA LEU A 44 -3.35 0.51 5.78
C LEU A 44 -4.21 1.62 6.40
N LYS A 45 -5.27 2.06 5.68
CA LYS A 45 -6.19 3.08 6.18
C LYS A 45 -7.03 2.55 7.34
N GLU A 46 -7.59 1.35 7.19
CA GLU A 46 -8.33 0.67 8.25
C GLU A 46 -7.47 0.52 9.50
N ARG A 47 -6.24 0.08 9.33
CA ARG A 47 -5.28 -0.10 10.42
C ARG A 47 -4.92 1.21 11.13
N LYS A 48 -4.74 2.30 10.39
CA LYS A 48 -4.51 3.64 10.96
C LYS A 48 -5.70 4.14 11.77
N GLU A 49 -6.92 3.95 11.26
CA GLU A 49 -8.15 4.37 11.94
C GLU A 49 -8.36 3.59 13.26
N GLU A 50 -7.99 2.30 13.31
CA GLU A 50 -7.99 1.50 14.53
C GLU A 50 -6.99 2.03 15.56
N GLU A 51 -5.76 2.36 15.13
CA GLU A 51 -4.72 2.91 16.02
C GLU A 51 -5.13 4.28 16.60
N GLU A 52 -5.74 5.14 15.78
CA GLU A 52 -6.24 6.44 16.24
C GLU A 52 -7.40 6.31 17.23
N GLY A 53 -8.33 5.37 16.99
CA GLY A 53 -9.47 5.12 17.88
C GLY A 53 -9.04 4.64 19.27
N LEU A 54 -8.03 3.79 19.34
CA LEU A 54 -7.48 3.30 20.60
C LEU A 54 -6.79 4.40 21.42
N ASN A 55 -6.03 5.26 20.76
CA ASN A 55 -5.37 6.39 21.41
C ASN A 55 -6.37 7.41 21.97
N GLU A 56 -7.56 7.55 21.39
CA GLU A 56 -8.63 8.41 21.91
C GLU A 56 -9.26 7.81 23.18
N GLU A 57 -9.50 6.48 23.21
CA GLU A 57 -10.04 5.78 24.38
C GLU A 57 -9.05 5.77 25.55
N GLU A 58 -7.75 5.58 25.31
CA GLU A 58 -6.72 5.65 26.34
C GLU A 58 -6.64 7.05 26.96
N ASN A 59 -6.67 8.10 26.16
CA ASN A 59 -6.63 9.49 26.66
C ASN A 59 -7.89 9.84 27.48
N GLU A 60 -9.08 9.38 27.08
CA GLU A 60 -10.31 9.59 27.86
C GLU A 60 -10.25 8.86 29.21
N THR A 61 -9.61 7.68 29.25
CA THR A 61 -9.45 6.90 30.48
C THR A 61 -8.42 7.53 31.43
N GLU A 62 -7.32 8.09 30.88
CA GLU A 62 -6.32 8.81 31.69
C GLU A 62 -6.90 10.11 32.27
N GLU A 63 -7.69 10.89 31.49
CA GLU A 63 -8.37 12.09 32.01
C GLU A 63 -9.38 11.74 33.12
N GLN A 64 -10.09 10.62 33.02
CA GLN A 64 -11.02 10.17 34.07
C GLN A 64 -10.29 9.75 35.34
N ASN A 65 -9.17 9.02 35.20
CA ASN A 65 -8.35 8.61 36.35
C ASN A 65 -7.70 9.80 37.06
N GLU A 66 -7.21 10.83 36.33
CA GLU A 66 -6.70 12.06 36.94
C GLU A 66 -7.77 12.85 37.68
N ILE A 67 -9.03 12.82 37.23
CA ILE A 67 -10.16 13.46 37.91
C ILE A 67 -10.55 12.68 39.17
N GLU A 68 -10.49 11.34 39.15
CA GLU A 68 -10.75 10.50 40.33
C GLU A 68 -9.65 10.65 41.39
N GLU A 69 -8.36 10.67 41.02
CA GLU A 69 -7.25 10.93 41.96
C GLU A 69 -7.33 12.32 42.60
N GLN A 70 -7.80 13.34 41.89
CA GLN A 70 -8.01 14.66 42.49
C GLN A 70 -9.20 14.71 43.44
N ASN A 71 -10.21 13.88 43.27
CA ASN A 71 -11.35 13.77 44.17
C ASN A 71 -11.06 12.90 45.42
N GLU A 72 -10.26 11.84 45.28
CA GLU A 72 -9.87 10.99 46.42
C GLU A 72 -8.92 11.69 47.39
N THR A 73 -8.15 12.69 46.97
CA THR A 73 -7.28 13.47 47.88
C THR A 73 -8.07 14.32 48.90
N ILE A 74 -9.38 14.47 48.74
CA ILE A 74 -10.26 15.23 49.64
C ILE A 74 -10.93 14.35 50.73
N GLU A 75 -10.99 13.04 50.56
CA GLU A 75 -11.68 12.11 51.46
C GLU A 75 -10.82 11.03 52.16
N GLN A 76 -9.48 11.11 52.12
CA GLN A 76 -8.66 10.16 52.86
C GLN A 76 -8.48 10.53 54.30
N ASN A 77 -9.42 10.05 55.14
CA ASN A 77 -9.11 9.43 56.43
C ASN A 77 -10.04 8.24 56.63
N GLU A 78 -9.40 7.07 56.80
CA GLU A 78 -9.93 5.77 57.26
C GLU A 78 -10.43 4.80 56.17
N ILE A 79 -9.66 3.75 56.07
CA ILE A 79 -9.95 2.31 56.08
C ILE A 79 -9.12 1.54 55.06
N GLU A 80 -8.28 0.67 55.61
CA GLU A 80 -7.48 -0.36 54.93
C GLU A 80 -8.33 -1.51 54.36
N GLU A 81 -7.71 -2.18 53.38
CA GLU A 81 -7.74 -3.61 53.01
C GLU A 81 -8.62 -4.06 51.84
N GLN A 82 -7.85 -4.45 50.78
CA GLN A 82 -8.00 -5.67 49.94
C GLN A 82 -9.21 -5.79 48.99
N ASN A 83 -8.93 -5.70 47.72
CA ASN A 83 -9.12 -6.85 46.78
C ASN A 83 -8.47 -6.58 45.42
N GLU A 84 -7.52 -7.45 45.09
CA GLU A 84 -6.97 -7.64 43.75
C GLU A 84 -8.08 -8.10 42.80
N THR A 85 -8.22 -7.45 41.67
CA THR A 85 -8.95 -8.00 40.53
C THR A 85 -7.98 -8.13 39.35
N GLU A 86 -7.49 -9.36 39.18
CA GLU A 86 -6.78 -9.82 37.99
C GLU A 86 -7.78 -10.11 36.83
N GLU A 87 -8.41 -9.13 36.23
CA GLU A 87 -9.28 -9.38 35.07
C GLU A 87 -8.95 -8.53 33.81
N THR A 88 -7.98 -7.61 33.90
CA THR A 88 -7.65 -6.72 32.77
C THR A 88 -6.60 -7.27 31.80
N ASN A 89 -5.84 -8.30 32.15
CA ASN A 89 -4.69 -8.75 31.35
C ASN A 89 -5.02 -9.75 30.22
N GLU A 90 -6.21 -10.34 30.15
CA GLU A 90 -6.53 -11.31 29.09
C GLU A 90 -7.03 -10.63 27.81
N ASN A 91 -7.79 -9.53 27.89
CA ASN A 91 -8.31 -8.82 26.73
C ASN A 91 -7.22 -8.04 25.99
N GLU A 92 -6.29 -7.39 26.72
CA GLU A 92 -5.17 -6.66 26.09
C GLU A 92 -4.25 -7.58 25.26
N ASN A 93 -4.00 -8.81 25.75
CA ASN A 93 -3.17 -9.78 25.03
C ASN A 93 -3.85 -10.33 23.76
N GLU A 94 -5.17 -10.52 23.76
CA GLU A 94 -5.89 -10.99 22.58
C GLU A 94 -5.94 -9.91 21.48
N GLU A 95 -6.18 -8.65 21.82
CA GLU A 95 -6.17 -7.53 20.87
C GLU A 95 -4.78 -7.27 20.30
N GLU A 96 -3.71 -7.34 21.10
CA GLU A 96 -2.34 -7.18 20.64
C GLU A 96 -1.92 -8.31 19.69
N ILE A 97 -2.34 -9.55 19.95
CA ILE A 97 -2.09 -10.70 19.07
C ILE A 97 -2.86 -10.56 17.74
N GLU A 98 -4.10 -10.08 17.77
CA GLU A 98 -4.91 -9.87 16.57
C GLU A 98 -4.33 -8.75 15.69
N LYS A 99 -3.86 -7.66 16.30
CA LYS A 99 -3.18 -6.55 15.62
C LYS A 99 -1.89 -6.98 14.92
N LEU A 100 -1.06 -7.78 15.59
CA LEU A 100 0.18 -8.34 15.02
C LEU A 100 -0.11 -9.24 13.81
N ASP A 101 -1.20 -10.02 13.85
CA ASP A 101 -1.60 -10.86 12.72
C ASP A 101 -2.05 -10.01 11.50
N GLU A 102 -2.72 -8.89 11.70
CA GLU A 102 -3.12 -7.99 10.62
C GLU A 102 -1.94 -7.25 9.98
N ASP A 103 -1.01 -6.74 10.77
CA ASP A 103 0.21 -6.11 10.26
C ASP A 103 1.05 -7.08 9.44
N GLU A 104 1.17 -8.34 9.89
CA GLU A 104 1.84 -9.40 9.14
C GLU A 104 1.14 -9.70 7.81
N LYS A 105 -0.19 -9.68 7.78
CA LYS A 105 -0.99 -9.85 6.55
C LYS A 105 -0.73 -8.71 5.55
N ILE A 106 -0.75 -7.46 6.01
CA ILE A 106 -0.50 -6.30 5.16
C ILE A 106 0.93 -6.35 4.60
N LEU A 107 1.91 -6.63 5.44
CA LEU A 107 3.30 -6.76 5.03
C LEU A 107 3.51 -7.88 4.01
N LYS A 108 2.86 -9.01 4.21
CA LYS A 108 2.88 -10.13 3.27
C LYS A 108 2.29 -9.75 1.92
N GLN A 109 1.13 -9.10 1.90
CA GLN A 109 0.51 -8.61 0.66
C GLN A 109 1.43 -7.62 -0.07
N ALA A 110 2.03 -6.67 0.65
CA ALA A 110 2.98 -5.72 0.09
C ALA A 110 4.21 -6.40 -0.51
N SER A 111 4.71 -7.45 0.16
CA SER A 111 5.85 -8.24 -0.30
C SER A 111 5.52 -9.04 -1.56
N GLU A 112 4.38 -9.72 -1.61
CA GLU A 112 3.92 -10.48 -2.77
C GLU A 112 3.68 -9.57 -3.98
N ASN A 113 3.12 -8.37 -3.75
CA ASN A 113 2.90 -7.38 -4.79
C ASN A 113 4.23 -6.85 -5.35
N TYR A 114 5.20 -6.55 -4.48
CA TYR A 114 6.55 -6.16 -4.90
C TYR A 114 7.25 -7.24 -5.73
N GLU A 115 7.19 -8.50 -5.31
CA GLU A 115 7.75 -9.61 -6.08
C GLU A 115 7.09 -9.79 -7.45
N LYS A 116 5.77 -9.56 -7.52
CA LYS A 116 5.01 -9.56 -8.76
C LYS A 116 5.46 -8.43 -9.67
N TRP A 117 5.64 -7.22 -9.12
CA TRP A 117 6.19 -6.07 -9.83
C TRP A 117 7.57 -6.37 -10.42
N LEU A 118 8.49 -6.98 -9.68
CA LEU A 118 9.82 -7.34 -10.19
C LEU A 118 9.78 -8.27 -11.42
N LYS A 119 8.77 -9.13 -11.53
CA LYS A 119 8.56 -9.96 -12.72
C LYS A 119 8.09 -9.13 -13.91
N TYR A 120 7.23 -8.15 -13.69
CA TYR A 120 6.76 -7.22 -14.71
C TYR A 120 7.85 -6.25 -15.15
N HIS A 121 8.57 -5.66 -14.21
CA HIS A 121 9.70 -4.75 -14.44
C HIS A 121 10.65 -5.30 -15.51
N LYS A 122 11.07 -6.55 -15.38
CA LYS A 122 12.00 -7.20 -16.35
C LYS A 122 11.49 -7.18 -17.79
N ARG A 123 10.19 -7.21 -18.01
CA ARG A 123 9.60 -7.18 -19.36
C ARG A 123 9.34 -5.74 -19.81
N LEU A 124 8.87 -4.90 -18.92
CA LEU A 124 8.61 -3.48 -19.19
C LEU A 124 9.89 -2.72 -19.53
N ALA A 125 11.03 -3.08 -18.93
CA ALA A 125 12.34 -2.48 -19.17
C ALA A 125 12.86 -2.60 -20.60
N PHE A 126 12.22 -3.37 -21.48
CA PHE A 126 12.57 -3.41 -22.90
C PHE A 126 12.10 -2.17 -23.67
N TYR A 127 11.09 -1.43 -23.17
CA TYR A 127 10.47 -0.32 -23.89
C TYR A 127 10.02 0.84 -23.01
N ILE A 128 10.00 0.68 -21.67
CA ILE A 128 9.75 1.76 -20.72
C ILE A 128 11.08 2.29 -20.19
N GLU A 129 11.18 3.59 -20.01
CA GLU A 129 12.37 4.22 -19.45
C GLU A 129 12.73 3.66 -18.07
N HIS A 130 13.98 3.29 -17.92
CA HIS A 130 14.47 2.63 -16.71
C HIS A 130 14.26 3.46 -15.43
N ASN A 131 14.44 4.78 -15.53
CA ASN A 131 14.24 5.70 -14.42
C ASN A 131 12.79 5.77 -13.92
N GLU A 132 11.81 5.49 -14.77
CA GLU A 132 10.39 5.43 -14.35
C GLU A 132 10.10 4.14 -13.60
N LEU A 133 10.63 3.04 -14.09
CA LEU A 133 10.51 1.74 -13.41
C LEU A 133 11.24 1.73 -12.06
N GLU A 134 12.42 2.36 -11.97
CA GLU A 134 13.16 2.53 -10.71
C GLU A 134 12.41 3.35 -9.67
N LYS A 135 11.68 4.39 -10.08
CA LYS A 135 10.82 5.15 -9.16
C LYS A 135 9.74 4.28 -8.53
N VAL A 136 9.08 3.47 -9.35
CA VAL A 136 8.08 2.50 -8.85
C VAL A 136 8.71 1.55 -7.84
N GLU A 137 9.87 0.97 -8.17
CA GLU A 137 10.59 0.06 -7.30
C GLU A 137 11.01 0.71 -5.98
N THR A 138 11.54 1.94 -6.05
CA THR A 138 11.96 2.70 -4.87
C THR A 138 10.80 2.98 -3.93
N ASN A 139 9.64 3.37 -4.46
CA ASN A 139 8.46 3.64 -3.65
C ASN A 139 7.90 2.34 -3.04
N TYR A 140 7.93 1.21 -3.74
CA TYR A 140 7.56 -0.09 -3.17
C TYR A 140 8.43 -0.46 -1.97
N VAL A 141 9.76 -0.31 -2.11
CA VAL A 141 10.71 -0.62 -1.03
C VAL A 141 10.49 0.29 0.17
N ALA A 142 10.28 1.60 -0.08
CA ALA A 142 10.00 2.57 0.99
C ALA A 142 8.67 2.25 1.70
N GLY A 143 7.59 2.01 0.93
CA GLY A 143 6.29 1.65 1.49
C GLY A 143 6.35 0.40 2.37
N LYS A 144 7.02 -0.67 1.90
CA LYS A 144 7.26 -1.87 2.70
C LYS A 144 7.99 -1.57 4.00
N SER A 145 9.05 -0.77 3.93
CA SER A 145 9.82 -0.42 5.13
C SER A 145 8.98 0.39 6.14
N PHE A 146 8.07 1.22 5.68
CA PHE A 146 7.15 1.93 6.57
C PHE A 146 6.12 0.99 7.21
N ILE A 147 5.59 0.00 6.48
CA ILE A 147 4.70 -1.04 7.04
C ILE A 147 5.43 -1.83 8.13
N GLU A 148 6.68 -2.27 7.88
CA GLU A 148 7.52 -3.00 8.84
C GLU A 148 7.77 -2.22 10.15
N ASN A 149 7.63 -0.90 10.12
CA ASN A 149 7.83 -0.01 11.27
C ASN A 149 6.52 0.61 11.79
N ALA A 150 5.37 0.04 11.43
CA ALA A 150 4.03 0.51 11.83
C ALA A 150 3.78 2.01 11.52
N LYS A 151 4.38 2.54 10.44
CA LYS A 151 4.20 3.92 9.97
C LYS A 151 3.19 3.96 8.82
N TYR A 152 1.93 3.72 9.15
CA TYR A 152 0.89 3.49 8.15
C TYR A 152 0.62 4.70 7.26
N GLU A 153 0.69 5.93 7.80
CA GLU A 153 0.51 7.16 7.01
C GLU A 153 1.63 7.36 5.98
N ASP A 154 2.88 7.14 6.38
CA ASP A 154 4.03 7.19 5.48
C ASP A 154 3.94 6.09 4.43
N ALA A 155 3.54 4.87 4.84
CA ALA A 155 3.32 3.75 3.93
C ALA A 155 2.25 4.06 2.88
N MET A 156 1.10 4.63 3.28
CA MET A 156 0.04 5.06 2.35
C MET A 156 0.55 6.11 1.37
N SER A 157 1.36 7.06 1.83
CA SER A 157 1.97 8.08 0.96
C SER A 157 2.85 7.45 -0.13
N GLU A 158 3.65 6.44 0.21
CA GLU A 158 4.49 5.74 -0.79
C GLU A 158 3.65 4.89 -1.75
N VAL A 159 2.58 4.26 -1.27
CA VAL A 159 1.61 3.55 -2.12
C VAL A 159 0.96 4.51 -3.12
N GLU A 160 0.53 5.69 -2.68
CA GLU A 160 -0.05 6.71 -3.56
C GLU A 160 0.94 7.22 -4.60
N LYS A 161 2.19 7.47 -4.20
CA LYS A 161 3.26 7.83 -5.14
C LYS A 161 3.50 6.73 -6.17
N THR A 162 3.46 5.46 -5.76
CA THR A 162 3.61 4.32 -6.67
C THR A 162 2.46 4.29 -7.68
N ILE A 163 1.22 4.43 -7.22
CA ILE A 163 0.03 4.49 -8.09
C ILE A 163 0.15 5.63 -9.08
N TYR A 164 0.54 6.83 -8.63
CA TYR A 164 0.72 7.99 -9.48
C TYR A 164 1.77 7.76 -10.59
N VAL A 165 2.93 7.18 -10.25
CA VAL A 165 3.97 6.86 -11.23
C VAL A 165 3.48 5.82 -12.23
N LEU A 166 2.76 4.78 -11.78
CA LEU A 166 2.18 3.75 -12.64
C LEU A 166 1.16 4.35 -13.63
N GLN A 167 0.28 5.23 -13.15
CA GLN A 167 -0.67 5.96 -14.01
C GLN A 167 0.06 6.80 -15.05
N HIS A 168 1.10 7.54 -14.63
CA HIS A 168 1.92 8.33 -15.55
C HIS A 168 2.59 7.46 -16.64
N ILE A 169 3.13 6.30 -16.27
CA ILE A 169 3.68 5.33 -17.22
C ILE A 169 2.59 4.88 -18.20
N ASN A 170 1.41 4.53 -17.69
CA ASN A 170 0.30 4.07 -18.52
C ASN A 170 -0.09 5.14 -19.55
N ASP A 171 -0.27 6.37 -19.12
CA ASP A 171 -0.65 7.51 -19.97
C ASP A 171 0.42 7.84 -21.02
N LYS A 172 1.69 7.77 -20.63
CA LYS A 172 2.83 8.09 -21.53
C LYS A 172 3.03 7.04 -22.62
N TYR A 173 2.84 5.76 -22.28
CA TYR A 173 3.10 4.65 -23.21
C TYR A 173 1.83 4.09 -23.83
N SER A 174 0.63 4.59 -23.48
CA SER A 174 -0.58 4.34 -24.24
C SER A 174 -0.58 5.20 -25.49
N VAL A 175 -0.70 4.59 -26.66
CA VAL A 175 -0.90 5.34 -27.92
C VAL A 175 -2.34 5.83 -27.94
N ASN A 176 -2.55 7.07 -27.54
CA ASN A 176 -3.80 7.76 -27.78
C ASN A 176 -3.83 8.20 -29.26
N LEU A 177 -4.77 7.69 -30.03
CA LEU A 177 -4.99 8.10 -31.39
C LEU A 177 -5.22 9.63 -31.54
N GLU A 178 -5.65 10.28 -30.45
CA GLU A 178 -5.78 11.74 -30.36
C GLU A 178 -4.44 12.49 -30.47
N ASN A 179 -3.32 11.82 -30.18
CA ASN A 179 -1.98 12.41 -30.29
C ASN A 179 -1.37 12.23 -31.70
N ILE A 180 -2.07 11.58 -32.62
CA ILE A 180 -1.58 11.28 -33.97
C ILE A 180 -2.19 12.25 -35.04
N PHE A 181 -3.24 13.02 -34.66
CA PHE A 181 -3.92 13.95 -35.59
C PHE A 181 -3.99 15.37 -35.05
#